data_c60847c272534233a93d0f15a4ff6309
#
_entry.id   c60847c272534233a93d0f15a4ff6309
#
_cell.length_a   1.000
_cell.length_b   1.000
_cell.length_c   1.000
_cell.angle_alpha   90.00
_cell.angle_beta   90.00
_cell.angle_gamma   90.00
#
_symmetry.space_group_name_H-M   'P 1'
#
loop_
_entity.id
_entity.type
_entity.pdbx_description
1 polymer ?
#
loop_
_entity_poly.entity_id
_entity_poly.type
_entity_poly.pdbx_seq_one_letter_code
_entity_poly.pdbx_strand_id
1 'polypeptide(L)'
;MRKILIVIDMQKDFVSGILGNAETKAIVPKVCEKIRNWDEDCILYTLDAHEEPFYSTTEEGKRVPLHCVYCEDGYYLEDDIQAALMDYEDARDDQEKAGRFDSVVKETFGAVDELPYMIEKCMPEHPFQIHMVGVCTDICVISNALVLRSAFPKVEIYVDASCCAGTTPENHKAALAVMKANCINIINEE
;
A
#
# COMPACT_ATOMS: atom_id res chain seq x y z
N MET A 1 19.60 -7.95 6.09
CA MET A 1 18.86 -8.28 4.84
C MET A 1 18.10 -7.03 4.47
N ARG A 2 18.24 -6.55 3.25
CA ARG A 2 17.55 -5.33 2.79
C ARG A 2 16.03 -5.53 2.77
N LYS A 3 15.27 -4.47 2.99
CA LYS A 3 13.80 -4.51 3.03
C LYS A 3 13.23 -3.34 2.24
N ILE A 4 12.05 -3.52 1.67
CA ILE A 4 11.28 -2.44 1.06
C ILE A 4 9.91 -2.34 1.74
N LEU A 5 9.47 -1.13 2.04
CA LEU A 5 8.11 -0.86 2.52
C LEU A 5 7.22 -0.48 1.34
N ILE A 6 6.03 -1.07 1.30
CA ILE A 6 4.99 -0.73 0.33
C ILE A 6 3.76 -0.25 1.09
N VAL A 7 3.41 1.01 0.87
CA VAL A 7 2.23 1.66 1.46
C VAL A 7 1.11 1.63 0.43
N ILE A 8 0.07 0.85 0.69
CA ILE A 8 -1.02 0.60 -0.27
C ILE A 8 -2.14 1.61 -0.05
N ASP A 9 -2.39 2.43 -1.07
CA ASP A 9 -3.58 3.27 -1.27
C ASP A 9 -4.03 4.08 -0.04
N MET A 10 -3.09 4.68 0.70
CA MET A 10 -3.42 5.54 1.85
C MET A 10 -3.87 6.93 1.40
N GLN A 11 -4.83 6.95 0.43
CA GLN A 11 -5.41 8.13 -0.19
C GLN A 11 -6.61 8.65 0.59
N LYS A 12 -6.94 9.95 0.41
CA LYS A 12 -8.04 10.61 1.12
C LYS A 12 -9.37 9.89 0.93
N ASP A 13 -9.70 9.44 -0.30
CA ASP A 13 -10.98 8.77 -0.54
C ASP A 13 -11.12 7.45 0.22
N PHE A 14 -10.04 6.75 0.50
CA PHE A 14 -10.06 5.51 1.29
C PHE A 14 -9.93 5.72 2.80
N VAL A 15 -9.50 6.90 3.25
CA VAL A 15 -9.28 7.19 4.68
C VAL A 15 -10.35 8.12 5.21
N SER A 16 -10.45 9.33 4.68
CA SER A 16 -11.35 10.39 5.18
C SER A 16 -12.52 10.69 4.23
N GLY A 17 -12.43 10.26 2.97
CA GLY A 17 -13.38 10.55 1.89
C GLY A 17 -14.49 9.50 1.72
N ILE A 18 -14.93 9.35 0.47
CA ILE A 18 -16.17 8.64 0.11
C ILE A 18 -16.19 7.14 0.49
N LEU A 19 -15.02 6.49 0.50
CA LEU A 19 -14.87 5.07 0.88
C LEU A 19 -14.22 4.89 2.26
N GLY A 20 -13.93 6.00 2.96
CA GLY A 20 -13.31 5.98 4.28
C GLY A 20 -14.24 5.40 5.36
N ASN A 21 -13.66 4.72 6.34
CA ASN A 21 -14.35 4.18 7.49
C ASN A 21 -13.57 4.43 8.80
N ALA A 22 -14.10 4.00 9.93
CA ALA A 22 -13.47 4.21 11.23
C ALA A 22 -12.14 3.43 11.36
N GLU A 23 -12.09 2.23 10.80
CA GLU A 23 -10.95 1.33 10.82
C GLU A 23 -9.79 1.89 9.99
N THR A 24 -10.08 2.42 8.78
CA THR A 24 -9.06 3.02 7.93
C THR A 24 -8.46 4.28 8.55
N LYS A 25 -9.28 5.11 9.20
CA LYS A 25 -8.81 6.27 9.96
C LYS A 25 -7.94 5.87 11.16
N ALA A 26 -8.31 4.81 11.86
CA ALA A 26 -7.61 4.37 13.08
C ALA A 26 -6.18 3.88 12.83
N ILE A 27 -5.85 3.42 11.62
CA ILE A 27 -4.50 2.94 11.30
C ILE A 27 -3.55 4.06 10.85
N VAL A 28 -4.04 5.24 10.47
CA VAL A 28 -3.19 6.34 9.96
C VAL A 28 -2.01 6.64 10.88
N PRO A 29 -2.17 6.83 12.20
CA PRO A 29 -1.03 7.10 13.07
C PRO A 29 0.01 5.97 13.08
N LYS A 30 -0.42 4.70 13.03
CA LYS A 30 0.47 3.54 13.01
C LYS A 30 1.24 3.44 11.70
N VAL A 31 0.58 3.72 10.57
CA VAL A 31 1.23 3.76 9.25
C VAL A 31 2.26 4.91 9.20
N CYS A 32 1.92 6.09 9.70
CA CYS A 32 2.85 7.22 9.80
C CYS A 32 4.08 6.88 10.66
N GLU A 33 3.87 6.25 11.82
CA GLU A 33 4.96 5.78 12.68
C GLU A 33 5.86 4.76 11.97
N LYS A 34 5.24 3.81 11.25
CA LYS A 34 5.96 2.81 10.44
C LYS A 34 6.82 3.44 9.36
N ILE A 35 6.29 4.44 8.64
CA ILE A 35 7.01 5.19 7.60
C ILE A 35 8.20 5.94 8.20
N ARG A 36 7.99 6.74 9.24
CA ARG A 36 9.04 7.55 9.88
C ARG A 36 10.18 6.70 10.46
N ASN A 37 9.83 5.54 11.01
CA ASN A 37 10.79 4.61 11.61
C ASN A 37 11.34 3.57 10.62
N TRP A 38 11.03 3.68 9.33
CA TRP A 38 11.57 2.79 8.32
C TRP A 38 13.06 3.05 8.13
N ASP A 39 13.91 2.08 8.44
CA ASP A 39 15.37 2.21 8.50
C ASP A 39 16.12 1.82 7.22
N GLU A 40 15.38 1.45 6.17
CA GLU A 40 15.90 1.05 4.85
C GLU A 40 15.71 2.16 3.80
N ASP A 41 16.38 2.01 2.65
CA ASP A 41 16.56 3.08 1.67
C ASP A 41 15.38 3.31 0.72
N CYS A 42 14.32 2.48 0.76
CA CYS A 42 13.23 2.58 -0.20
C CYS A 42 11.85 2.36 0.42
N ILE A 43 10.94 3.28 0.10
CA ILE A 43 9.50 3.15 0.29
C ILE A 43 8.83 3.30 -1.07
N LEU A 44 7.92 2.40 -1.43
CA LEU A 44 6.98 2.59 -2.53
C LEU A 44 5.58 2.81 -1.96
N TYR A 45 4.79 3.66 -2.61
CA TYR A 45 3.37 3.77 -2.27
C TYR A 45 2.52 3.65 -3.53
N THR A 46 1.35 3.03 -3.41
CA THR A 46 0.42 2.91 -4.52
C THR A 46 -0.63 4.01 -4.46
N LEU A 47 -1.07 4.44 -5.63
CA LEU A 47 -2.19 5.36 -5.81
C LEU A 47 -3.18 4.72 -6.79
N ASP A 48 -4.40 4.50 -6.32
CA ASP A 48 -5.51 4.17 -7.19
C ASP A 48 -5.95 5.40 -7.98
N ALA A 49 -6.26 5.25 -9.27
CA ALA A 49 -6.57 6.38 -10.14
C ALA A 49 -7.67 6.02 -11.14
N HIS A 50 -8.75 6.77 -11.13
CA HIS A 50 -9.89 6.53 -12.01
C HIS A 50 -10.25 7.76 -12.82
N GLU A 51 -10.74 7.52 -14.03
CA GLU A 51 -11.26 8.56 -14.94
C GLU A 51 -12.58 8.11 -15.56
N GLU A 52 -13.55 9.04 -15.62
CA GLU A 52 -14.76 8.86 -16.43
C GLU A 52 -14.49 9.18 -17.90
N PRO A 53 -15.17 8.53 -18.86
CA PRO A 53 -16.23 7.53 -18.67
C PRO A 53 -15.73 6.08 -18.55
N PHE A 54 -14.44 5.85 -18.50
CA PHE A 54 -13.89 4.49 -18.50
C PHE A 54 -14.25 3.73 -17.24
N TYR A 55 -14.12 4.35 -16.06
CA TYR A 55 -14.40 3.71 -14.78
C TYR A 55 -15.80 3.08 -14.72
N SER A 56 -16.84 3.81 -15.12
CA SER A 56 -18.23 3.31 -15.09
C SER A 56 -18.49 2.11 -16.01
N THR A 57 -17.57 1.79 -16.93
CA THR A 57 -17.65 0.60 -17.78
C THR A 57 -17.06 -0.65 -17.13
N THR A 58 -16.26 -0.50 -16.09
CA THR A 58 -15.60 -1.61 -15.39
C THR A 58 -16.56 -2.36 -14.46
N GLU A 59 -16.19 -3.59 -14.06
CA GLU A 59 -16.96 -4.32 -13.05
C GLU A 59 -16.89 -3.65 -11.67
N GLU A 60 -15.82 -2.95 -11.38
CA GLU A 60 -15.66 -2.14 -10.18
C GLU A 60 -16.61 -0.95 -10.19
N GLY A 61 -16.60 -0.13 -11.24
CA GLY A 61 -17.43 1.04 -11.37
C GLY A 61 -18.95 0.78 -11.42
N LYS A 62 -19.36 -0.47 -11.67
CA LYS A 62 -20.76 -0.91 -11.52
C LYS A 62 -21.17 -1.16 -10.06
N ARG A 63 -20.22 -1.26 -9.13
CA ARG A 63 -20.46 -1.70 -7.74
C ARG A 63 -19.96 -0.72 -6.71
N VAL A 64 -18.91 0.03 -7.04
CA VAL A 64 -18.25 0.99 -6.16
C VAL A 64 -18.44 2.38 -6.75
N PRO A 65 -18.80 3.39 -5.96
CA PRO A 65 -18.91 4.75 -6.46
C PRO A 65 -17.56 5.24 -7.00
N LEU A 66 -17.59 6.17 -7.94
CA LEU A 66 -16.39 6.82 -8.46
C LEU A 66 -15.58 7.43 -7.31
N HIS A 67 -14.31 7.14 -7.27
CA HIS A 67 -13.37 7.56 -6.23
C HIS A 67 -11.98 7.73 -6.83
N CYS A 68 -11.07 8.31 -6.08
CA CYS A 68 -9.68 8.53 -6.48
C CYS A 68 -9.56 9.10 -7.91
N VAL A 69 -10.44 10.06 -8.26
CA VAL A 69 -10.43 10.70 -9.58
C VAL A 69 -9.11 11.42 -9.77
N TYR A 70 -8.43 11.11 -10.86
CA TYR A 70 -7.09 11.61 -11.14
C TYR A 70 -7.01 13.13 -11.01
N CYS A 71 -6.06 13.64 -10.25
CA CYS A 71 -5.85 15.05 -9.92
C CYS A 71 -6.95 15.73 -9.08
N GLU A 72 -7.97 15.03 -8.59
CA GLU A 72 -8.92 15.56 -7.60
C GLU A 72 -8.45 15.28 -6.16
N ASP A 73 -9.06 15.93 -5.16
CA ASP A 73 -8.61 15.86 -3.75
C ASP A 73 -8.55 14.43 -3.20
N GLY A 74 -9.55 13.61 -3.54
CA GLY A 74 -9.63 12.20 -3.09
C GLY A 74 -8.50 11.29 -3.61
N TYR A 75 -7.88 11.65 -4.74
CA TYR A 75 -6.76 10.94 -5.34
C TYR A 75 -5.47 11.08 -4.52
N TYR A 76 -5.24 12.20 -3.85
CA TYR A 76 -4.00 12.45 -3.12
C TYR A 76 -3.95 11.63 -1.83
N LEU A 77 -2.73 11.37 -1.36
CA LEU A 77 -2.50 10.75 -0.05
C LEU A 77 -3.17 11.55 1.07
N GLU A 78 -3.58 10.86 2.12
CA GLU A 78 -3.98 11.51 3.38
C GLU A 78 -2.84 12.39 3.88
N ASP A 79 -3.15 13.59 4.35
CA ASP A 79 -2.16 14.65 4.64
C ASP A 79 -1.08 14.18 5.63
N ASP A 80 -1.46 13.43 6.68
CA ASP A 80 -0.51 12.89 7.66
C ASP A 80 0.43 11.83 7.05
N ILE A 81 -0.04 11.04 6.09
CA ILE A 81 0.77 10.05 5.36
C ILE A 81 1.77 10.76 4.45
N GLN A 82 1.32 11.78 3.72
CA GLN A 82 2.20 12.60 2.89
C GLN A 82 3.29 13.26 3.74
N ALA A 83 2.93 13.83 4.89
CA ALA A 83 3.89 14.43 5.83
C ALA A 83 4.89 13.38 6.36
N ALA A 84 4.43 12.17 6.68
CA ALA A 84 5.31 11.11 7.15
C ALA A 84 6.35 10.66 6.10
N LEU A 85 5.97 10.63 4.82
CA LEU A 85 6.90 10.33 3.71
C LEU A 85 7.95 11.45 3.54
N MET A 86 7.54 12.71 3.66
CA MET A 86 8.47 13.84 3.63
C MET A 86 9.44 13.80 4.82
N ASP A 87 8.94 13.56 6.04
CA ASP A 87 9.78 13.39 7.24
C ASP A 87 10.81 12.25 7.06
N TYR A 88 10.41 11.15 6.41
CA TYR A 88 11.29 10.03 6.09
C TYR A 88 12.41 10.41 5.12
N GLU A 89 12.11 11.19 4.08
CA GLU A 89 13.08 11.67 3.10
C GLU A 89 14.06 12.66 3.75
N ASP A 90 13.53 13.68 4.44
CA ASP A 90 14.32 14.73 5.11
C ASP A 90 15.31 14.15 6.14
N ALA A 91 14.88 13.16 6.93
CA ALA A 91 15.73 12.50 7.92
C ALA A 91 16.95 11.77 7.32
N ARG A 92 16.97 11.55 6.01
CA ARG A 92 18.02 10.81 5.29
C ARG A 92 18.88 11.66 4.37
N ASP A 93 18.44 12.86 4.04
CA ASP A 93 19.16 13.77 3.14
C ASP A 93 20.54 14.18 3.74
N ASP A 94 20.65 14.21 5.07
CA ASP A 94 21.91 14.49 5.80
C ASP A 94 22.86 13.27 5.90
N GLN A 95 22.43 12.09 5.49
CA GLN A 95 23.23 10.87 5.59
C GLN A 95 23.52 10.38 4.17
N GLU A 96 24.62 10.42 3.57
CA GLU A 96 25.04 9.87 2.25
C GLU A 96 24.13 8.76 1.60
N LYS A 97 22.99 8.47 2.21
CA LYS A 97 21.91 7.56 1.82
C LYS A 97 20.61 8.34 1.75
N ALA A 98 20.31 8.91 0.59
CA ALA A 98 19.01 9.53 0.36
C ALA A 98 17.90 8.48 0.54
N GLY A 99 17.05 8.64 1.56
CA GLY A 99 15.79 7.94 1.65
C GLY A 99 14.98 8.26 0.40
N ARG A 100 14.55 7.24 -0.32
CA ARG A 100 13.77 7.44 -1.55
C ARG A 100 12.37 6.88 -1.33
N PHE A 101 11.36 7.70 -1.62
CA PHE A 101 10.01 7.17 -1.85
C PHE A 101 9.58 7.47 -3.29
N ASP A 102 8.77 6.59 -3.87
CA ASP A 102 8.27 6.74 -5.24
C ASP A 102 6.85 6.17 -5.32
N SER A 103 6.06 6.69 -6.26
CA SER A 103 4.67 6.29 -6.44
C SER A 103 4.51 5.25 -7.55
N VAL A 104 3.51 4.40 -7.39
CA VAL A 104 3.02 3.47 -8.38
C VAL A 104 1.53 3.74 -8.58
N VAL A 105 1.16 4.29 -9.71
CA VAL A 105 -0.25 4.54 -10.06
C VAL A 105 -0.85 3.28 -10.67
N LYS A 106 -2.07 2.95 -10.29
CA LYS A 106 -2.80 1.78 -10.77
C LYS A 106 -4.26 2.14 -11.05
N GLU A 107 -4.88 1.45 -12.01
CA GLU A 107 -6.30 1.59 -12.38
C GLU A 107 -7.14 0.36 -11.97
N THR A 108 -6.52 -0.57 -11.24
CA THR A 108 -7.12 -1.82 -10.79
C THR A 108 -6.64 -2.15 -9.38
N PHE A 109 -7.31 -3.08 -8.69
CA PHE A 109 -6.97 -3.44 -7.31
C PHE A 109 -5.51 -3.85 -7.10
N GLY A 110 -4.91 -4.54 -8.06
CA GLY A 110 -3.50 -4.94 -8.02
C GLY A 110 -2.69 -4.32 -9.14
N ALA A 111 -1.56 -3.70 -8.82
CA ALA A 111 -0.59 -3.15 -9.78
C ALA A 111 0.26 -4.29 -10.37
N VAL A 112 -0.26 -4.97 -11.41
CA VAL A 112 0.27 -6.25 -11.89
C VAL A 112 1.67 -6.13 -12.50
N ASP A 113 1.91 -5.08 -13.26
CA ASP A 113 3.17 -4.90 -13.99
C ASP A 113 4.09 -3.90 -13.30
N GLU A 114 3.57 -2.73 -12.91
CA GLU A 114 4.38 -1.60 -12.44
C GLU A 114 4.96 -1.81 -11.05
N LEU A 115 4.21 -2.35 -10.11
CA LEU A 115 4.73 -2.55 -8.75
C LEU A 115 5.88 -3.57 -8.71
N PRO A 116 5.78 -4.76 -9.34
CA PRO A 116 6.94 -5.66 -9.45
C PRO A 116 8.14 -5.01 -10.14
N TYR A 117 7.94 -4.28 -11.24
CA TYR A 117 9.02 -3.57 -11.94
C TYR A 117 9.73 -2.54 -11.05
N MET A 118 8.96 -1.72 -10.33
CA MET A 118 9.52 -0.71 -9.42
C MET A 118 10.27 -1.35 -8.25
N ILE A 119 9.78 -2.47 -7.72
CA ILE A 119 10.49 -3.21 -6.68
C ILE A 119 11.83 -3.73 -7.21
N GLU A 120 11.90 -4.34 -8.39
CA GLU A 120 13.17 -4.79 -8.98
C GLU A 120 14.15 -3.64 -9.20
N LYS A 121 13.65 -2.48 -9.61
CA LYS A 121 14.46 -1.27 -9.78
C LYS A 121 15.03 -0.73 -8.46
N CYS A 122 14.23 -0.77 -7.38
CA CYS A 122 14.66 -0.35 -6.04
C CYS A 122 15.54 -1.40 -5.35
N MET A 123 15.31 -2.68 -5.62
CA MET A 123 15.94 -3.82 -4.97
C MET A 123 16.66 -4.74 -5.99
N PRO A 124 17.68 -4.23 -6.71
CA PRO A 124 18.35 -5.00 -7.75
C PRO A 124 19.15 -6.19 -7.21
N GLU A 125 19.43 -6.22 -5.91
CA GLU A 125 20.21 -7.25 -5.25
C GLU A 125 19.35 -8.15 -4.36
N HIS A 126 19.46 -9.46 -4.52
CA HIS A 126 18.83 -10.46 -3.66
C HIS A 126 19.81 -11.03 -2.61
N PRO A 127 19.31 -11.51 -1.45
CA PRO A 127 17.93 -11.54 -1.02
C PRO A 127 17.46 -10.22 -0.37
N PHE A 128 16.17 -9.91 -0.51
CA PHE A 128 15.49 -8.82 0.18
C PHE A 128 14.12 -9.28 0.72
N GLN A 129 13.44 -8.42 1.48
CA GLN A 129 12.10 -8.66 2.02
C GLN A 129 11.15 -7.55 1.59
N ILE A 130 9.88 -7.88 1.40
CA ILE A 130 8.80 -6.94 1.11
C ILE A 130 7.92 -6.82 2.36
N HIS A 131 7.72 -5.59 2.83
CA HIS A 131 6.79 -5.27 3.91
C HIS A 131 5.65 -4.42 3.36
N MET A 132 4.42 -4.75 3.71
CA MET A 132 3.23 -4.11 3.18
C MET A 132 2.34 -3.59 4.31
N VAL A 133 1.79 -2.39 4.12
CA VAL A 133 0.82 -1.72 5.00
C VAL A 133 -0.23 -1.02 4.14
N GLY A 134 -1.35 -0.61 4.72
CA GLY A 134 -2.34 0.25 4.04
C GLY A 134 -3.74 -0.36 3.88
N VAL A 135 -4.48 0.08 2.86
CA VAL A 135 -5.91 -0.18 2.69
C VAL A 135 -6.28 -0.56 1.25
N CYS A 136 -7.42 -1.25 1.01
CA CYS A 136 -8.13 -2.05 2.00
C CYS A 136 -7.52 -3.44 2.06
N THR A 137 -7.41 -4.03 3.25
CA THR A 137 -6.80 -5.35 3.45
C THR A 137 -7.40 -6.40 2.54
N ASP A 138 -8.73 -6.38 2.38
CA ASP A 138 -9.54 -7.34 1.63
C ASP A 138 -9.71 -7.01 0.14
N ILE A 139 -9.12 -5.90 -0.33
CA ILE A 139 -9.17 -5.48 -1.73
C ILE A 139 -7.75 -5.24 -2.27
N CYS A 140 -7.21 -4.03 -2.13
CA CYS A 140 -5.95 -3.65 -2.76
C CYS A 140 -4.73 -4.30 -2.08
N VAL A 141 -4.72 -4.43 -0.74
CA VAL A 141 -3.60 -5.06 -0.04
C VAL A 141 -3.44 -6.52 -0.43
N ILE A 142 -4.51 -7.33 -0.32
CA ILE A 142 -4.45 -8.75 -0.71
C ILE A 142 -4.16 -8.91 -2.20
N SER A 143 -4.74 -8.09 -3.08
CA SER A 143 -4.51 -8.17 -4.53
C SER A 143 -3.04 -7.95 -4.86
N ASN A 144 -2.43 -6.91 -4.32
CA ASN A 144 -0.99 -6.65 -4.51
C ASN A 144 -0.12 -7.71 -3.84
N ALA A 145 -0.48 -8.20 -2.66
CA ALA A 145 0.26 -9.26 -1.98
C ALA A 145 0.32 -10.56 -2.80
N LEU A 146 -0.78 -10.95 -3.46
CA LEU A 146 -0.84 -12.12 -4.34
C LEU A 146 -0.08 -11.91 -5.66
N VAL A 147 -0.16 -10.72 -6.25
CA VAL A 147 0.65 -10.32 -7.41
C VAL A 147 2.14 -10.45 -7.06
N LEU A 148 2.57 -9.85 -5.95
CA LEU A 148 3.96 -9.89 -5.51
C LEU A 148 4.42 -11.30 -5.14
N ARG A 149 3.57 -12.13 -4.52
CA ARG A 149 3.89 -13.53 -4.27
C ARG A 149 4.14 -14.30 -5.56
N SER A 150 3.39 -13.99 -6.62
CA SER A 150 3.57 -14.62 -7.94
C SER A 150 4.83 -14.11 -8.65
N ALA A 151 5.10 -12.81 -8.59
CA ALA A 151 6.28 -12.21 -9.20
C ALA A 151 7.59 -12.60 -8.47
N PHE A 152 7.54 -12.70 -7.14
CA PHE A 152 8.70 -12.95 -6.28
C PHE A 152 8.56 -14.24 -5.45
N PRO A 153 8.59 -15.44 -6.07
CA PRO A 153 8.30 -16.69 -5.37
C PRO A 153 9.31 -17.05 -4.27
N LYS A 154 10.50 -16.46 -4.28
CA LYS A 154 11.58 -16.70 -3.31
C LYS A 154 11.75 -15.60 -2.26
N VAL A 155 11.04 -14.50 -2.40
CA VAL A 155 11.14 -13.35 -1.48
C VAL A 155 10.17 -13.52 -0.33
N GLU A 156 10.59 -13.20 0.88
CA GLU A 156 9.69 -13.14 2.02
C GLU A 156 8.82 -11.88 1.95
N ILE A 157 7.51 -12.06 2.00
CA ILE A 157 6.51 -10.98 2.01
C ILE A 157 5.85 -10.95 3.37
N TYR A 158 5.80 -9.77 3.97
CA TYR A 158 5.19 -9.49 5.25
C TYR A 158 4.07 -8.47 5.11
N VAL A 159 2.91 -8.73 5.71
CA VAL A 159 1.83 -7.75 5.86
C VAL A 159 1.68 -7.45 7.34
N ASP A 160 1.77 -6.19 7.71
CA ASP A 160 1.60 -5.73 9.09
C ASP A 160 0.11 -5.49 9.35
N ALA A 161 -0.53 -6.46 10.01
CA ALA A 161 -1.97 -6.43 10.26
C ALA A 161 -2.41 -5.21 11.09
N SER A 162 -1.55 -4.74 12.00
CA SER A 162 -1.85 -3.56 12.83
C SER A 162 -1.82 -2.23 12.07
N CYS A 163 -1.17 -2.24 10.88
CA CYS A 163 -1.06 -1.12 9.94
C CYS A 163 -1.92 -1.33 8.69
N CYS A 164 -2.88 -2.26 8.73
CA CYS A 164 -3.84 -2.52 7.65
C CYS A 164 -5.27 -2.46 8.18
N ALA A 165 -6.19 -1.98 7.35
CA ALA A 165 -7.62 -1.99 7.65
C ALA A 165 -8.42 -2.48 6.44
N GLY A 166 -9.45 -3.29 6.68
CA GLY A 166 -10.35 -3.77 5.64
C GLY A 166 -11.62 -2.92 5.52
N THR A 167 -12.47 -3.31 4.59
CA THR A 167 -13.81 -2.72 4.44
C THR A 167 -14.68 -3.00 5.67
N THR A 168 -14.47 -4.13 6.33
CA THR A 168 -15.02 -4.49 7.65
C THR A 168 -13.98 -5.29 8.46
N PRO A 169 -14.12 -5.37 9.79
CA PRO A 169 -13.23 -6.22 10.61
C PRO A 169 -13.27 -7.71 10.20
N GLU A 170 -14.43 -8.21 9.78
CA GLU A 170 -14.60 -9.60 9.32
C GLU A 170 -13.84 -9.84 8.00
N ASN A 171 -13.97 -8.92 7.04
CA ASN A 171 -13.27 -8.99 5.76
C ASN A 171 -11.76 -8.86 5.94
N HIS A 172 -11.31 -7.97 6.82
CA HIS A 172 -9.89 -7.86 7.19
C HIS A 172 -9.33 -9.21 7.66
N LYS A 173 -9.98 -9.87 8.62
CA LYS A 173 -9.55 -11.19 9.13
C LYS A 173 -9.57 -12.27 8.05
N ALA A 174 -10.59 -12.28 7.20
CA ALA A 174 -10.69 -13.24 6.10
C ALA A 174 -9.54 -13.06 5.10
N ALA A 175 -9.22 -11.84 4.74
CA ALA A 175 -8.11 -11.53 3.83
C ALA A 175 -6.75 -11.94 4.43
N LEU A 176 -6.50 -11.67 5.70
CA LEU A 176 -5.30 -12.12 6.39
C LEU A 176 -5.16 -13.65 6.36
N ALA A 177 -6.26 -14.38 6.58
CA ALA A 177 -6.25 -15.84 6.52
C ALA A 177 -5.93 -16.36 5.11
N VAL A 178 -6.47 -15.73 4.06
CA VAL A 178 -6.16 -16.07 2.65
C VAL A 178 -4.70 -15.77 2.34
N MET A 179 -4.17 -14.62 2.76
CA MET A 179 -2.76 -14.28 2.55
C MET A 179 -1.81 -15.28 3.22
N LYS A 180 -2.10 -15.71 4.46
CA LYS A 180 -1.33 -16.78 5.14
C LYS A 180 -1.32 -18.08 4.33
N ALA A 181 -2.47 -18.50 3.81
CA ALA A 181 -2.58 -19.70 2.97
C ALA A 181 -1.75 -19.60 1.68
N ASN A 182 -1.46 -18.38 1.23
CA ASN A 182 -0.63 -18.08 0.05
C ASN A 182 0.83 -17.75 0.40
N CYS A 183 1.33 -18.23 1.53
CA CYS A 183 2.72 -18.05 1.96
C CYS A 183 3.13 -16.59 2.16
N ILE A 184 2.23 -15.75 2.63
CA ILE A 184 2.49 -14.37 3.04
C ILE A 184 2.51 -14.34 4.56
N ASN A 185 3.56 -13.76 5.14
CA ASN A 185 3.72 -13.66 6.58
C ASN A 185 2.88 -12.53 7.13
N ILE A 186 2.00 -12.80 8.07
CA ILE A 186 1.24 -11.77 8.77
C ILE A 186 1.92 -11.51 10.11
N ILE A 187 2.21 -10.24 10.38
CA ILE A 187 2.82 -9.78 11.63
C ILE A 187 1.86 -8.84 12.36
N ASN A 188 2.04 -8.70 13.68
CA ASN A 188 1.25 -7.82 14.56
C ASN A 188 -0.27 -8.04 14.45
N GLU A 189 -0.69 -9.29 14.26
CA GLU A 189 -2.09 -9.71 14.29
C GLU A 189 -2.55 -9.85 15.76
N GLU A 190 -3.55 -9.05 16.17
CA GLU A 190 -4.17 -9.11 17.50
C GLU A 190 -5.40 -10.02 17.50
#